data_58cb1da122c4da17be0fc1dd044cc925
#
_entry.id   58cb1da122c4da17be0fc1dd044cc925
#
_cell.length_a   1.000
_cell.length_b   1.000
_cell.length_c   1.000
_cell.angle_alpha   90.00
_cell.angle_beta   90.00
_cell.angle_gamma   90.00
#
_symmetry.space_group_name_H-M   'P 1'
#
loop_
_entity.id
_entity.type
_entity.pdbx_description
1 polymer ?
#
loop_
_entity_poly.entity_id
_entity_poly.type
_entity_poly.pdbx_seq_one_letter_code
_entity_poly.pdbx_strand_id
1 'polypeptide(L)'
;LGLNHVARKWSEPVDNGANKLIPVPGGSDGPGGVIVCCENFLVYRAEKHEEIRCVIPRRTSLDAERGVLIASFASHRSKNGFFFIAQSEYGDCYKVTLDWTNRKVSELKMKYFDTVPVCSALCVLKTGFLFCGSEFGAHALFQFIALGDDEESAESSSKTLKKIDNATKKKGRGKNDDEDDEEEDNFQPVFFNPRKL
;
A
#
# COMPACT_ATOMS: atom_id res chain seq x y z
N LEU A 1 4.65 -33.14 8.92
CA LEU A 1 4.67 -32.63 7.56
C LEU A 1 6.07 -32.13 7.27
N GLY A 2 6.85 -32.90 6.48
CA GLY A 2 8.17 -32.49 6.03
C GLY A 2 8.07 -31.42 4.94
N LEU A 3 8.79 -30.30 5.11
CA LEU A 3 8.91 -29.24 4.07
C LEU A 3 9.99 -29.61 3.03
N ASN A 4 9.92 -30.83 2.48
CA ASN A 4 10.98 -31.37 1.63
C ASN A 4 10.89 -30.91 0.17
N HIS A 5 9.80 -30.25 -0.23
CA HIS A 5 9.60 -29.81 -1.62
C HIS A 5 9.02 -28.40 -1.68
N VAL A 6 9.63 -27.55 -2.51
CA VAL A 6 9.10 -26.24 -2.89
C VAL A 6 8.54 -26.36 -4.30
N ALA A 7 7.23 -26.14 -4.44
CA ALA A 7 6.57 -26.11 -5.73
C ALA A 7 6.31 -24.67 -6.15
N ARG A 8 6.77 -24.29 -7.34
CA ARG A 8 6.42 -23.02 -7.97
C ARG A 8 5.01 -23.12 -8.52
N LYS A 9 4.02 -22.49 -7.87
CA LYS A 9 2.66 -22.42 -8.39
C LYS A 9 2.47 -21.28 -9.40
N TRP A 10 3.21 -20.20 -9.20
CA TRP A 10 3.00 -18.97 -9.90
C TRP A 10 4.28 -18.13 -9.92
N SER A 11 4.53 -17.39 -10.99
CA SER A 11 5.69 -16.53 -11.14
C SER A 11 5.35 -15.40 -12.09
N GLU A 12 5.50 -14.16 -11.63
CA GLU A 12 5.30 -12.96 -12.43
C GLU A 12 6.43 -11.97 -12.20
N PRO A 13 6.75 -11.12 -13.18
CA PRO A 13 7.64 -10.00 -12.98
C PRO A 13 7.03 -9.01 -11.98
N VAL A 14 7.87 -8.31 -11.25
CA VAL A 14 7.49 -7.23 -10.35
C VAL A 14 8.12 -5.93 -10.84
N ASP A 15 7.48 -4.82 -10.48
CA ASP A 15 7.97 -3.49 -10.86
C ASP A 15 9.31 -3.16 -10.18
N ASN A 16 10.03 -2.22 -10.77
CA ASN A 16 11.27 -1.70 -10.19
C ASN A 16 10.99 -1.10 -8.80
N GLY A 17 11.96 -1.24 -7.89
CA GLY A 17 11.79 -0.77 -6.52
C GLY A 17 10.91 -1.65 -5.63
N ALA A 18 10.44 -2.81 -6.12
CA ALA A 18 9.74 -3.78 -5.29
C ALA A 18 10.66 -4.29 -4.17
N ASN A 19 10.34 -3.97 -2.92
CA ASN A 19 11.22 -4.20 -1.78
C ASN A 19 10.59 -5.01 -0.65
N LYS A 20 9.26 -5.10 -0.56
CA LYS A 20 8.54 -5.82 0.49
C LYS A 20 7.30 -6.53 -0.04
N LEU A 21 6.95 -7.62 0.64
CA LEU A 21 5.72 -8.38 0.41
C LEU A 21 4.90 -8.40 1.70
N ILE A 22 3.64 -8.00 1.61
CA ILE A 22 2.68 -8.06 2.72
C ILE A 22 1.69 -9.18 2.41
N PRO A 23 1.72 -10.32 3.15
CA PRO A 23 0.80 -11.42 2.93
C PRO A 23 -0.63 -11.02 3.32
N VAL A 24 -1.57 -11.21 2.42
CA VAL A 24 -2.99 -10.95 2.66
C VAL A 24 -3.65 -12.21 3.21
N PRO A 25 -4.43 -12.10 4.33
CA PRO A 25 -5.16 -13.24 4.85
C PRO A 25 -6.02 -13.93 3.80
N GLY A 26 -6.02 -15.25 3.81
CA GLY A 26 -6.79 -16.07 2.89
C GLY A 26 -7.77 -17.00 3.60
N GLY A 27 -8.45 -17.86 2.84
CA GLY A 27 -9.41 -18.82 3.36
C GLY A 27 -10.73 -18.16 3.79
N SER A 28 -11.09 -18.30 5.05
CA SER A 28 -12.25 -17.64 5.69
C SER A 28 -11.97 -16.20 6.09
N ASP A 29 -10.70 -15.85 6.27
CA ASP A 29 -10.29 -14.59 6.90
C ASP A 29 -10.04 -13.47 5.89
N GLY A 30 -10.00 -13.80 4.58
CA GLY A 30 -9.77 -12.80 3.56
C GLY A 30 -9.62 -13.37 2.15
N PRO A 31 -9.32 -12.49 1.18
CA PRO A 31 -9.24 -12.86 -0.23
C PRO A 31 -7.99 -13.68 -0.57
N GLY A 32 -6.95 -13.66 0.27
CA GLY A 32 -5.63 -14.21 -0.05
C GLY A 32 -4.81 -13.29 -0.94
N GLY A 33 -3.71 -13.81 -1.48
CA GLY A 33 -2.80 -13.03 -2.31
C GLY A 33 -1.74 -12.28 -1.52
N VAL A 34 -1.13 -11.29 -2.14
CA VAL A 34 -0.01 -10.52 -1.59
C VAL A 34 -0.10 -9.06 -2.05
N ILE A 35 0.31 -8.13 -1.19
CA ILE A 35 0.58 -6.75 -1.57
C ILE A 35 2.09 -6.62 -1.76
N VAL A 36 2.50 -6.23 -2.97
CA VAL A 36 3.88 -5.90 -3.32
C VAL A 36 4.09 -4.41 -3.07
N CYS A 37 5.04 -4.05 -2.23
CA CYS A 37 5.43 -2.66 -2.02
C CYS A 37 6.50 -2.31 -3.06
N CYS A 38 6.17 -1.39 -3.95
CA CYS A 38 7.03 -0.86 -4.99
C CYS A 38 7.38 0.60 -4.70
N GLU A 39 8.25 1.18 -5.51
CA GLU A 39 8.51 2.61 -5.44
C GLU A 39 7.26 3.40 -5.86
N ASN A 40 6.79 4.29 -5.00
CA ASN A 40 5.62 5.17 -5.16
C ASN A 40 4.24 4.49 -5.13
N PHE A 41 4.14 3.16 -5.12
CA PHE A 41 2.83 2.49 -5.12
C PHE A 41 2.84 1.11 -4.47
N LEU A 42 1.66 0.66 -4.06
CA LEU A 42 1.37 -0.69 -3.63
C LEU A 42 0.62 -1.43 -4.73
N VAL A 43 0.93 -2.70 -4.92
CA VAL A 43 0.29 -3.57 -5.92
C VAL A 43 -0.29 -4.80 -5.23
N TYR A 44 -1.60 -4.97 -5.27
CA TYR A 44 -2.21 -6.24 -4.87
C TYR A 44 -2.16 -7.23 -6.02
N ARG A 45 -1.68 -8.44 -5.73
CA ARG A 45 -1.59 -9.55 -6.67
C ARG A 45 -2.11 -10.84 -6.05
N ALA A 46 -2.88 -11.59 -6.85
CA ALA A 46 -3.31 -12.94 -6.53
C ALA A 46 -3.45 -13.76 -7.82
N GLU A 47 -3.32 -15.07 -7.72
CA GLU A 47 -3.47 -15.97 -8.87
C GLU A 47 -4.82 -15.74 -9.56
N LYS A 48 -4.80 -15.54 -10.88
CA LYS A 48 -6.00 -15.29 -11.71
C LYS A 48 -6.82 -14.05 -11.34
N HIS A 49 -6.19 -13.09 -10.67
CA HIS A 49 -6.80 -11.82 -10.31
C HIS A 49 -6.12 -10.68 -11.09
N GLU A 50 -6.90 -9.71 -11.56
CA GLU A 50 -6.33 -8.49 -12.15
C GLU A 50 -5.51 -7.73 -11.10
N GLU A 51 -4.40 -7.19 -11.52
CA GLU A 51 -3.55 -6.34 -10.70
C GLU A 51 -4.31 -5.09 -10.24
N ILE A 52 -4.16 -4.75 -8.95
CA ILE A 52 -4.76 -3.55 -8.37
C ILE A 52 -3.67 -2.69 -7.76
N ARG A 53 -3.48 -1.49 -8.31
CA ARG A 53 -2.47 -0.52 -7.89
C ARG A 53 -3.08 0.59 -7.04
N CYS A 54 -2.31 1.07 -6.06
CA CYS A 54 -2.66 2.21 -5.21
C CYS A 54 -1.40 3.05 -4.96
N VAL A 55 -1.47 4.34 -5.24
CA VAL A 55 -0.34 5.26 -5.05
C VAL A 55 -0.09 5.50 -3.57
N ILE A 56 1.18 5.55 -3.16
CA ILE A 56 1.58 5.95 -1.82
C ILE A 56 1.45 7.47 -1.71
N PRO A 57 0.62 8.01 -0.76
CA PRO A 57 0.55 9.45 -0.55
C PRO A 57 1.92 10.04 -0.19
N ARG A 58 2.25 11.20 -0.74
CA ARG A 58 3.56 11.85 -0.61
C ARG A 58 3.48 13.11 0.22
N ARG A 59 4.53 13.41 0.96
CA ARG A 59 4.69 14.72 1.60
C ARG A 59 4.81 15.80 0.56
N THR A 60 4.16 16.95 0.79
CA THR A 60 4.32 18.16 -0.05
C THR A 60 5.75 18.70 -0.08
N SER A 61 6.53 18.41 0.97
CA SER A 61 7.92 18.85 1.12
C SER A 61 8.95 17.97 0.41
N LEU A 62 8.56 16.82 -0.15
CA LEU A 62 9.48 15.96 -0.88
C LEU A 62 9.69 16.47 -2.30
N ASP A 63 10.94 16.36 -2.74
CA ASP A 63 11.34 16.61 -4.12
C ASP A 63 10.51 15.72 -5.08
N ALA A 64 10.05 16.29 -6.20
CA ALA A 64 9.16 15.60 -7.14
C ALA A 64 9.80 14.33 -7.72
N GLU A 65 11.11 14.36 -7.95
CA GLU A 65 11.86 13.26 -8.54
C GLU A 65 12.16 12.12 -7.55
N ARG A 66 11.97 12.35 -6.25
CA ARG A 66 12.32 11.38 -5.23
C ARG A 66 11.17 10.39 -4.98
N GLY A 67 11.44 9.11 -5.17
CA GLY A 67 10.49 8.03 -4.87
C GLY A 67 10.21 7.86 -3.37
N VAL A 68 9.15 7.14 -3.04
CA VAL A 68 8.76 6.76 -1.69
C VAL A 68 8.71 5.26 -1.58
N LEU A 69 9.48 4.69 -0.63
CA LEU A 69 9.53 3.27 -0.34
C LEU A 69 8.90 2.95 1.02
N ILE A 70 8.30 1.78 1.13
CA ILE A 70 7.83 1.25 2.42
C ILE A 70 9.00 0.58 3.14
N ALA A 71 9.34 1.12 4.32
CA ALA A 71 10.44 0.62 5.15
C ALA A 71 10.01 -0.55 6.04
N SER A 72 8.82 -0.49 6.61
CA SER A 72 8.29 -1.53 7.51
C SER A 72 6.77 -1.64 7.43
N PHE A 73 6.23 -2.75 7.91
CA PHE A 73 4.78 -2.94 8.01
C PHE A 73 4.40 -3.80 9.21
N ALA A 74 3.15 -3.66 9.65
CA ALA A 74 2.51 -4.53 10.62
C ALA A 74 1.12 -4.94 10.14
N SER A 75 0.71 -6.17 10.50
CA SER A 75 -0.63 -6.69 10.21
C SER A 75 -1.45 -6.69 11.49
N HIS A 76 -2.68 -6.24 11.39
CA HIS A 76 -3.67 -6.39 12.46
C HIS A 76 -4.83 -7.25 11.98
N ARG A 77 -5.23 -8.24 12.81
CA ARG A 77 -6.37 -9.13 12.56
C ARG A 77 -7.31 -9.11 13.76
N SER A 78 -8.57 -8.93 13.48
CA SER A 78 -9.66 -9.00 14.45
C SER A 78 -10.77 -9.95 13.93
N LYS A 79 -11.79 -10.16 14.75
CA LYS A 79 -12.98 -10.93 14.33
C LYS A 79 -13.73 -10.28 13.17
N ASN A 80 -13.62 -8.96 13.03
CA ASN A 80 -14.38 -8.17 12.06
C ASN A 80 -13.59 -7.83 10.79
N GLY A 81 -12.35 -8.33 10.66
CA GLY A 81 -11.53 -8.08 9.50
C GLY A 81 -10.05 -7.86 9.82
N PHE A 82 -9.33 -7.35 8.86
CA PHE A 82 -7.90 -7.08 8.98
C PHE A 82 -7.55 -5.75 8.30
N PHE A 83 -6.45 -5.18 8.71
CA PHE A 83 -5.79 -4.06 8.04
C PHE A 83 -4.28 -4.15 8.23
N PHE A 84 -3.54 -3.36 7.48
CA PHE A 84 -2.11 -3.24 7.64
C PHE A 84 -1.75 -1.80 7.99
N ILE A 85 -0.67 -1.64 8.75
CA ILE A 85 0.04 -0.38 8.92
C ILE A 85 1.31 -0.50 8.10
N ALA A 86 1.50 0.39 7.14
CA ALA A 86 2.74 0.51 6.37
C ALA A 86 3.45 1.80 6.76
N GLN A 87 4.76 1.76 6.94
CA GLN A 87 5.56 2.94 7.23
C GLN A 87 6.53 3.21 6.08
N SER A 88 6.56 4.46 5.61
CA SER A 88 7.54 4.90 4.63
C SER A 88 8.94 5.07 5.23
N GLU A 89 9.94 5.20 4.39
CA GLU A 89 11.32 5.55 4.77
C GLU A 89 11.45 6.92 5.46
N TYR A 90 10.40 7.74 5.40
CA TYR A 90 10.31 9.05 6.07
C TYR A 90 9.60 9.00 7.42
N GLY A 91 9.15 7.81 7.86
CA GLY A 91 8.41 7.63 9.10
C GLY A 91 6.90 7.79 8.98
N ASP A 92 6.38 8.13 7.80
CA ASP A 92 4.94 8.31 7.60
C ASP A 92 4.21 6.98 7.65
N CYS A 93 3.20 6.91 8.49
CA CYS A 93 2.39 5.73 8.70
C CYS A 93 1.06 5.82 7.96
N TYR A 94 0.74 4.74 7.27
CA TYR A 94 -0.46 4.61 6.46
C TYR A 94 -1.27 3.40 6.90
N LYS A 95 -2.57 3.56 7.03
CA LYS A 95 -3.52 2.46 7.12
C LYS A 95 -3.80 1.93 5.73
N VAL A 96 -3.54 0.65 5.51
CA VAL A 96 -3.79 -0.03 4.23
C VAL A 96 -4.95 -0.99 4.40
N THR A 97 -5.97 -0.87 3.57
CA THR A 97 -7.19 -1.68 3.59
C THR A 97 -7.54 -2.21 2.21
N LEU A 98 -8.25 -3.32 2.19
CA LEU A 98 -8.75 -3.97 1.00
C LEU A 98 -10.26 -4.11 1.09
N ASP A 99 -10.98 -3.64 0.07
CA ASP A 99 -12.39 -3.97 -0.11
C ASP A 99 -12.50 -5.22 -0.98
N TRP A 100 -13.19 -6.24 -0.50
CA TRP A 100 -13.30 -7.52 -1.20
C TRP A 100 -14.64 -8.19 -0.97
N THR A 101 -15.08 -8.98 -1.94
CA THR A 101 -16.29 -9.79 -1.86
C THR A 101 -16.06 -11.11 -2.60
N ASN A 102 -16.47 -12.23 -2.02
CA ASN A 102 -16.28 -13.56 -2.61
C ASN A 102 -14.81 -13.84 -3.03
N ARG A 103 -13.84 -13.46 -2.17
CA ARG A 103 -12.40 -13.57 -2.41
C ARG A 103 -11.87 -12.72 -3.58
N LYS A 104 -12.69 -11.86 -4.16
CA LYS A 104 -12.27 -10.92 -5.20
C LYS A 104 -12.09 -9.54 -4.58
N VAL A 105 -10.87 -9.03 -4.64
CA VAL A 105 -10.56 -7.65 -4.22
C VAL A 105 -11.06 -6.70 -5.28
N SER A 106 -11.79 -5.68 -4.85
CA SER A 106 -12.33 -4.63 -5.72
C SER A 106 -11.61 -3.30 -5.56
N GLU A 107 -10.93 -3.10 -4.43
CA GLU A 107 -10.26 -1.84 -4.13
C GLU A 107 -9.13 -2.05 -3.11
N LEU A 108 -8.01 -1.38 -3.33
CA LEU A 108 -6.91 -1.19 -2.39
C LEU A 108 -6.87 0.28 -2.02
N LYS A 109 -6.84 0.58 -0.72
CA LYS A 109 -6.81 1.94 -0.17
C LYS A 109 -5.62 2.12 0.74
N MET A 110 -5.09 3.33 0.73
CA MET A 110 -3.98 3.74 1.57
C MET A 110 -4.25 5.13 2.13
N LYS A 111 -4.34 5.25 3.46
CA LYS A 111 -4.68 6.49 4.15
C LYS A 111 -3.58 6.85 5.13
N TYR A 112 -2.99 8.05 4.98
CA TYR A 112 -2.04 8.59 5.97
C TYR A 112 -2.77 8.89 7.28
N PHE A 113 -2.15 8.58 8.41
CA PHE A 113 -2.73 8.90 9.70
C PHE A 113 -1.75 9.57 10.67
N ASP A 114 -0.45 9.25 10.63
CA ASP A 114 0.54 9.87 11.50
C ASP A 114 1.98 9.67 10.99
N THR A 115 2.93 10.34 11.63
CA THR A 115 4.37 10.18 11.40
C THR A 115 5.04 9.81 12.71
N VAL A 116 5.80 8.72 12.70
CA VAL A 116 6.57 8.24 13.87
C VAL A 116 8.01 7.98 13.43
N PRO A 117 8.97 7.87 14.37
CA PRO A 117 10.35 7.56 14.00
C PRO A 117 10.44 6.33 13.10
N VAL A 118 11.32 6.38 12.10
CA VAL A 118 11.53 5.25 11.18
C VAL A 118 12.00 4.03 11.96
N CYS A 119 11.34 2.91 11.74
CA CYS A 119 11.62 1.67 12.42
C CYS A 119 11.84 0.50 11.46
N SER A 120 12.68 -0.43 11.87
CA SER A 120 12.92 -1.68 11.16
C SER A 120 11.85 -2.74 11.45
N ALA A 121 11.14 -2.59 12.58
CA ALA A 121 10.08 -3.49 13.01
C ALA A 121 8.87 -2.72 13.56
N LEU A 122 7.70 -3.04 13.04
CA LEU A 122 6.40 -2.55 13.49
C LEU A 122 5.56 -3.71 14.02
N CYS A 123 4.83 -3.47 15.12
CA CYS A 123 3.87 -4.44 15.64
C CYS A 123 2.63 -3.72 16.17
N VAL A 124 1.45 -4.09 15.64
CA VAL A 124 0.17 -3.65 16.19
C VAL A 124 -0.29 -4.64 17.25
N LEU A 125 -0.39 -4.18 18.48
CA LEU A 125 -0.84 -4.98 19.61
C LEU A 125 -2.38 -4.98 19.70
N LYS A 126 -2.95 -6.09 20.16
CA LYS A 126 -4.41 -6.25 20.27
C LYS A 126 -5.08 -5.20 21.20
N THR A 127 -4.32 -4.60 22.09
CA THR A 127 -4.78 -3.62 23.06
C THR A 127 -4.78 -2.18 22.52
N GLY A 128 -4.56 -1.99 21.22
CA GLY A 128 -4.59 -0.66 20.60
C GLY A 128 -3.28 0.11 20.73
N PHE A 129 -2.15 -0.61 20.75
CA PHE A 129 -0.83 0.00 20.75
C PHE A 129 -0.07 -0.35 19.47
N LEU A 130 0.80 0.57 19.03
CA LEU A 130 1.78 0.39 17.99
C LEU A 130 3.18 0.39 18.60
N PHE A 131 3.87 -0.74 18.52
CA PHE A 131 5.28 -0.81 18.89
C PHE A 131 6.15 -0.54 17.67
N CYS A 132 7.11 0.37 17.83
CA CYS A 132 8.09 0.77 16.83
C CYS A 132 9.49 0.39 17.32
N GLY A 133 10.11 -0.60 16.69
CA GLY A 133 11.47 -1.05 16.98
C GLY A 133 12.46 -0.42 16.01
N SER A 134 13.38 0.40 16.51
CA SER A 134 14.42 1.07 15.71
C SER A 134 15.77 0.35 15.87
N GLU A 135 16.52 0.22 14.79
CA GLU A 135 17.90 -0.29 14.81
C GLU A 135 18.85 0.65 15.54
N PHE A 136 18.52 1.93 15.57
CA PHE A 136 19.35 2.98 16.18
C PHE A 136 18.99 3.30 17.63
N GLY A 137 18.15 2.47 18.27
CA GLY A 137 17.97 2.44 19.72
C GLY A 137 16.78 3.19 20.30
N ALA A 138 16.10 4.04 19.57
CA ALA A 138 14.91 4.75 20.06
C ALA A 138 13.63 3.91 19.83
N HIS A 139 13.43 2.86 20.61
CA HIS A 139 12.18 2.12 20.58
C HIS A 139 11.05 2.97 21.16
N ALA A 140 9.86 2.87 20.60
CA ALA A 140 8.70 3.62 21.06
C ALA A 140 7.44 2.74 21.09
N LEU A 141 6.54 3.07 22.01
CA LEU A 141 5.21 2.48 22.12
C LEU A 141 4.18 3.60 22.05
N PHE A 142 3.39 3.62 20.98
CA PHE A 142 2.33 4.59 20.76
C PHE A 142 0.97 3.95 21.04
N GLN A 143 0.05 4.71 21.60
CA GLN A 143 -1.33 4.29 21.76
C GLN A 143 -2.18 4.90 20.65
N PHE A 144 -2.98 4.06 19.96
CA PHE A 144 -3.99 4.57 19.05
C PHE A 144 -5.12 5.22 19.85
N ILE A 145 -5.31 6.53 19.71
CA ILE A 145 -6.42 7.27 20.33
C ILE A 145 -7.66 7.14 19.43
N ALA A 146 -7.46 7.28 18.12
CA ALA A 146 -8.46 7.02 17.11
C ALA A 146 -7.75 6.56 15.84
N LEU A 147 -8.29 5.55 15.15
CA LEU A 147 -7.95 5.24 13.75
C LEU A 147 -8.98 5.93 12.86
N GLY A 148 -9.27 7.19 13.21
CA GLY A 148 -10.43 7.91 12.78
C GLY A 148 -10.49 8.17 11.28
N ASP A 149 -11.71 8.34 10.83
CA ASP A 149 -12.05 8.85 9.51
C ASP A 149 -11.94 10.39 9.50
N ASP A 150 -10.79 10.91 9.93
CA ASP A 150 -10.52 12.35 9.80
C ASP A 150 -10.58 12.70 8.31
N GLU A 151 -11.54 13.52 7.91
CA GLU A 151 -11.76 13.94 6.52
C GLU A 151 -10.55 14.65 5.91
N GLU A 152 -9.64 15.17 6.73
CA GLU A 152 -8.43 15.87 6.30
C GLU A 152 -7.21 14.97 6.00
N SER A 153 -7.31 13.65 6.25
CA SER A 153 -6.17 12.76 6.00
C SER A 153 -6.09 12.35 4.53
N ALA A 154 -4.90 12.48 3.93
CA ALA A 154 -4.67 12.11 2.54
C ALA A 154 -4.94 10.61 2.32
N GLU A 155 -5.90 10.31 1.44
CA GLU A 155 -6.28 8.96 1.05
C GLU A 155 -6.03 8.75 -0.44
N SER A 156 -5.43 7.64 -0.78
CA SER A 156 -5.28 7.13 -2.13
C SER A 156 -6.10 5.86 -2.31
N SER A 157 -6.73 5.71 -3.47
CA SER A 157 -7.56 4.56 -3.80
C SER A 157 -7.29 4.09 -5.23
N SER A 158 -7.24 2.78 -5.42
CA SER A 158 -7.11 2.15 -6.72
C SER A 158 -8.28 2.46 -7.67
N LYS A 159 -9.46 2.77 -7.15
CA LYS A 159 -10.62 3.19 -7.98
C LYS A 159 -10.46 4.59 -8.54
N THR A 160 -9.77 5.47 -7.82
CA THR A 160 -9.48 6.82 -8.29
C THR A 160 -8.56 6.76 -9.51
N LEU A 161 -7.55 5.89 -9.49
CA LEU A 161 -6.66 5.65 -10.62
C LEU A 161 -7.41 5.15 -11.85
N LYS A 162 -8.25 4.12 -11.72
CA LYS A 162 -9.05 3.59 -12.85
C LYS A 162 -9.99 4.63 -13.49
N LYS A 163 -10.47 5.61 -12.73
CA LYS A 163 -11.31 6.70 -13.29
C LYS A 163 -10.49 7.64 -14.16
N ILE A 164 -9.26 7.93 -13.81
CA ILE A 164 -8.36 8.80 -14.57
C ILE A 164 -7.99 8.13 -15.89
N ASP A 165 -7.58 6.86 -15.88
CA ASP A 165 -7.25 6.08 -17.08
C ASP A 165 -8.41 6.01 -18.06
N ASN A 166 -9.64 5.80 -17.57
CA ASN A 166 -10.84 5.77 -18.41
C ASN A 166 -11.22 7.15 -18.98
N ALA A 167 -10.90 8.24 -18.29
CA ALA A 167 -11.13 9.60 -18.77
C ALA A 167 -10.13 9.99 -19.87
N THR A 168 -8.87 9.57 -19.72
CA THR A 168 -7.81 9.80 -20.70
C THR A 168 -8.04 9.01 -21.98
N LYS A 169 -8.43 7.73 -21.89
CA LYS A 169 -8.79 6.89 -23.04
C LYS A 169 -10.02 7.38 -23.82
N LYS A 170 -10.96 8.10 -23.19
CA LYS A 170 -12.09 8.72 -23.89
C LYS A 170 -11.73 9.99 -24.67
N LYS A 171 -10.68 10.70 -24.28
CA LYS A 171 -10.21 11.90 -25.00
C LYS A 171 -9.29 11.58 -26.19
N GLY A 172 -8.67 10.39 -26.24
CA GLY A 172 -7.73 9.97 -27.30
C GLY A 172 -8.30 9.30 -28.52
N ARG A 173 -9.64 9.20 -28.66
CA ARG A 173 -10.28 8.55 -29.82
C ARG A 173 -10.47 9.51 -31.00
N GLY A 174 -9.38 10.11 -31.47
CA GLY A 174 -9.36 10.95 -32.68
C GLY A 174 -7.94 11.29 -33.05
N LYS A 175 -7.25 10.38 -33.68
CA LYS A 175 -6.30 10.50 -34.80
C LYS A 175 -5.31 9.32 -34.78
N ASN A 176 -5.21 8.68 -35.94
CA ASN A 176 -4.17 7.72 -36.28
C ASN A 176 -2.83 8.43 -36.30
N ASP A 177 -1.81 7.82 -35.69
CA ASP A 177 -0.46 7.73 -36.24
C ASP A 177 0.35 6.80 -35.31
N ASP A 178 1.05 5.87 -35.97
CA ASP A 178 1.94 4.88 -35.38
C ASP A 178 3.14 5.59 -34.74
N GLU A 179 3.18 5.71 -33.43
CA GLU A 179 4.39 5.92 -32.64
C GLU A 179 4.28 5.04 -31.41
N ASP A 180 5.35 4.26 -31.13
CA ASP A 180 5.54 3.45 -29.93
C ASP A 180 5.50 4.37 -28.69
N ASP A 181 4.28 4.68 -28.24
CA ASP A 181 4.07 5.37 -26.94
C ASP A 181 4.34 4.35 -25.83
N GLU A 182 5.51 4.43 -25.22
CA GLU A 182 5.72 3.94 -23.86
C GLU A 182 4.61 4.54 -23.00
N GLU A 183 3.64 3.72 -22.57
CA GLU A 183 2.56 4.13 -21.67
C GLU A 183 3.21 4.60 -20.35
N GLU A 184 3.59 5.87 -20.26
CA GLU A 184 3.88 6.51 -18.98
C GLU A 184 2.61 6.41 -18.13
N ASP A 185 2.67 5.55 -17.12
CA ASP A 185 1.63 5.43 -16.08
C ASP A 185 1.45 6.80 -15.40
N ASN A 186 0.54 7.61 -15.92
CA ASN A 186 0.26 8.98 -15.47
C ASN A 186 -0.49 8.94 -14.13
N PHE A 187 0.21 8.52 -13.06
CA PHE A 187 -0.30 8.53 -11.70
C PHE A 187 -0.36 9.96 -11.18
N GLN A 188 -1.56 10.42 -10.82
CA GLN A 188 -1.67 11.67 -10.07
C GLN A 188 -1.23 11.43 -8.61
N PRO A 189 -0.15 12.07 -8.16
CA PRO A 189 0.30 11.91 -6.79
C PRO A 189 -0.71 12.53 -5.81
N VAL A 190 -0.95 11.83 -4.70
CA VAL A 190 -1.71 12.36 -3.57
C VAL A 190 -0.74 12.98 -2.59
N PHE A 191 -0.91 14.25 -2.24
CA PHE A 191 -0.02 14.98 -1.35
C PHE A 191 -0.64 15.19 0.03
N PHE A 192 0.21 15.26 1.04
CA PHE A 192 -0.18 15.61 2.40
C PHE A 192 0.92 16.40 3.12
N ASN A 193 0.53 17.10 4.19
CA ASN A 193 1.46 17.70 5.14
C ASN A 193 1.58 16.78 6.35
N PRO A 194 2.81 16.33 6.70
CA PRO A 194 2.99 15.46 7.86
C PRO A 194 2.61 16.19 9.15
N ARG A 195 2.02 15.47 10.10
CA ARG A 195 1.82 15.97 11.45
C ARG A 195 3.19 16.26 12.07
N LYS A 196 3.31 17.38 12.79
CA LYS A 196 4.54 17.69 13.54
C LYS A 196 4.64 16.71 14.71
N LEU A 197 5.81 16.07 14.82
CA LEU A 197 6.20 15.28 16.00
C LEU A 197 6.32 16.16 17.23
#